data_07d72f5e727e584ad8cd36a24e569318
#
_entry.id   07d72f5e727e584ad8cd36a24e569318
#
_cell.length_a   1.000
_cell.length_b   1.000
_cell.length_c   1.000
_cell.angle_alpha   90.00
_cell.angle_beta   90.00
_cell.angle_gamma   90.00
#
_symmetry.space_group_name_H-M   'P 1'
#
loop_
_entity.id
_entity.type
_entity.pdbx_description
1 polymer ?
#
loop_
_entity_poly.entity_id
_entity_poly.type
_entity_poly.pdbx_seq_one_letter_code
_entity_poly.pdbx_strand_id
1 'polypeptide(L)'
;GNDMYLILLSIVVPIVFGVGLLLWRDRKPTIPGRRRLLQIVGTAYLLTGALVIAALLMSRNTSYTLFYLTRALPICFRIDETGVLFSSMALIVCLCTGFFSFEYMKHESKEKRYYGFCLIVFGMLNALCFAGSLITFYLFFEMLTLTSMPLVLHNGSREAIMAGLKYLFYSLCGAYMALFGIYFIWKNSDTLTFTAGGVLNASAAGQSGILFVAAFVMLIGFGVKAGMFPMHAWLPAAHPVAPAPASAALSAVIVKAGVLAIVRIVYYVFGTSFLRGT
;
A
#
# COMPACT_ATOMS: atom_id res chain seq x y z
N GLY A 1 -17.78 14.49 11.12
CA GLY A 1 -18.71 13.58 11.36
C GLY A 1 -18.58 12.10 11.03
N ASN A 2 -19.70 11.51 10.75
CA ASN A 2 -19.80 10.06 10.51
C ASN A 2 -18.99 9.56 9.31
N ASP A 3 -18.71 10.42 8.34
CA ASP A 3 -18.01 10.04 7.11
C ASP A 3 -16.54 9.73 7.31
N MET A 4 -15.88 10.35 8.30
CA MET A 4 -14.50 10.04 8.67
C MET A 4 -14.36 8.60 9.15
N TYR A 5 -15.34 8.11 9.91
CA TYR A 5 -15.31 6.75 10.46
C TYR A 5 -15.34 5.70 9.36
N LEU A 6 -15.98 5.96 8.23
CA LEU A 6 -16.00 5.02 7.11
C LEU A 6 -14.60 4.78 6.53
N ILE A 7 -13.82 5.84 6.35
CA ILE A 7 -12.43 5.73 5.89
C ILE A 7 -11.59 4.97 6.91
N LEU A 8 -11.68 5.36 8.18
CA LEU A 8 -10.92 4.72 9.25
C LEU A 8 -11.29 3.26 9.43
N LEU A 9 -12.57 2.92 9.38
CA LEU A 9 -13.04 1.55 9.50
C LEU A 9 -12.59 0.69 8.32
N SER A 10 -12.57 1.22 7.10
CA SER A 10 -12.10 0.48 5.93
C SER A 10 -10.60 0.11 6.03
N ILE A 11 -9.84 0.86 6.82
CA ILE A 11 -8.43 0.59 7.10
C ILE A 11 -8.29 -0.34 8.31
N VAL A 12 -8.95 -0.02 9.41
CA VAL A 12 -8.75 -0.69 10.70
C VAL A 12 -9.41 -2.07 10.75
N VAL A 13 -10.59 -2.24 10.20
CA VAL A 13 -11.35 -3.51 10.27
C VAL A 13 -10.55 -4.69 9.68
N PRO A 14 -10.02 -4.62 8.44
CA PRO A 14 -9.26 -5.74 7.91
C PRO A 14 -7.97 -5.97 8.69
N ILE A 15 -7.33 -4.94 9.21
CA ILE A 15 -6.12 -5.07 10.03
C ILE A 15 -6.44 -5.79 11.35
N VAL A 16 -7.54 -5.42 12.01
CA VAL A 16 -7.97 -6.06 13.27
C VAL A 16 -8.32 -7.53 13.05
N PHE A 17 -9.07 -7.85 11.99
CA PHE A 17 -9.34 -9.25 11.64
C PHE A 17 -8.06 -10.02 11.35
N GLY A 18 -7.13 -9.41 10.60
CA GLY A 18 -5.84 -10.05 10.27
C GLY A 18 -5.00 -10.31 11.50
N VAL A 19 -4.85 -9.34 12.39
CA VAL A 19 -4.12 -9.48 13.65
C VAL A 19 -4.80 -10.50 14.55
N GLY A 20 -6.13 -10.49 14.64
CA GLY A 20 -6.89 -11.46 15.40
C GLY A 20 -6.64 -12.89 14.93
N LEU A 21 -6.57 -13.11 13.62
CA LEU A 21 -6.23 -14.43 13.06
C LEU A 21 -4.80 -14.85 13.41
N LEU A 22 -3.85 -13.93 13.39
CA LEU A 22 -2.46 -14.22 13.76
C LEU A 22 -2.32 -14.57 15.24
N LEU A 23 -3.11 -13.96 16.10
CA LEU A 23 -3.09 -14.20 17.54
C LEU A 23 -3.94 -15.42 17.97
N TRP A 24 -4.78 -15.91 17.09
CA TRP A 24 -5.61 -17.08 17.36
C TRP A 24 -4.74 -18.33 17.45
N ARG A 25 -4.88 -19.09 18.56
CA ARG A 25 -4.10 -20.30 18.79
C ARG A 25 -4.38 -21.36 17.72
N ASP A 26 -3.30 -21.90 17.14
CA ASP A 26 -3.39 -22.99 16.17
C ASP A 26 -3.86 -24.26 16.88
N ARG A 27 -5.01 -24.76 16.45
CA ARG A 27 -5.46 -26.11 16.73
C ARG A 27 -5.22 -26.93 15.48
N LYS A 28 -5.11 -28.28 15.65
CA LYS A 28 -5.00 -29.18 14.51
C LYS A 28 -6.12 -28.87 13.50
N PRO A 29 -5.80 -28.75 12.19
CA PRO A 29 -6.82 -28.45 11.21
C PRO A 29 -7.87 -29.55 11.15
N THR A 30 -9.11 -29.21 11.46
CA THR A 30 -10.27 -30.06 11.31
C THR A 30 -11.16 -29.47 10.21
N ILE A 31 -11.95 -30.29 9.54
CA ILE A 31 -12.88 -29.83 8.50
C ILE A 31 -13.83 -28.75 9.03
N PRO A 32 -14.48 -28.91 10.21
CA PRO A 32 -15.32 -27.84 10.79
C PRO A 32 -14.53 -26.59 11.17
N GLY A 33 -13.29 -26.75 11.65
CA GLY A 33 -12.41 -25.64 12.01
C GLY A 33 -12.03 -24.82 10.79
N ARG A 34 -11.70 -25.46 9.67
CA ARG A 34 -11.40 -24.76 8.42
C ARG A 34 -12.64 -24.01 7.89
N ARG A 35 -13.81 -24.63 7.92
CA ARG A 35 -15.06 -23.97 7.51
C ARG A 35 -15.30 -22.69 8.30
N ARG A 36 -15.09 -22.72 9.62
CA ARG A 36 -15.22 -21.55 10.50
C ARG A 36 -14.18 -20.49 10.12
N LEU A 37 -12.93 -20.87 9.87
CA LEU A 37 -11.90 -19.96 9.43
C LEU A 37 -12.29 -19.26 8.13
N LEU A 38 -12.74 -20.01 7.13
CA LEU A 38 -13.16 -19.43 5.84
C LEU A 38 -14.37 -18.51 5.98
N GLN A 39 -15.30 -18.82 6.87
CA GLN A 39 -16.43 -17.94 7.16
C GLN A 39 -15.97 -16.61 7.78
N ILE A 40 -15.03 -16.65 8.71
CA ILE A 40 -14.48 -15.44 9.34
C ILE A 40 -13.74 -14.60 8.31
N VAL A 41 -12.86 -15.21 7.52
CA VAL A 41 -12.10 -14.54 6.47
C VAL A 41 -13.02 -13.94 5.41
N GLY A 42 -13.99 -14.71 4.92
CA GLY A 42 -14.99 -14.24 3.95
C GLY A 42 -15.79 -13.07 4.48
N THR A 43 -16.23 -13.13 5.74
CA THR A 43 -16.93 -12.03 6.41
C THR A 43 -16.06 -10.78 6.49
N ALA A 44 -14.78 -10.94 6.84
CA ALA A 44 -13.83 -9.83 6.90
C ALA A 44 -13.66 -9.15 5.54
N TYR A 45 -13.49 -9.92 4.47
CA TYR A 45 -13.38 -9.38 3.12
C TYR A 45 -14.64 -8.66 2.66
N LEU A 46 -15.80 -9.24 2.88
CA LEU A 46 -17.08 -8.65 2.48
C LEU A 46 -17.39 -7.39 3.29
N LEU A 47 -17.14 -7.41 4.59
CA LEU A 47 -17.35 -6.26 5.46
C LEU A 47 -16.41 -5.12 5.05
N THR A 48 -15.14 -5.40 4.81
CA THR A 48 -14.17 -4.40 4.35
C THR A 48 -14.57 -3.85 2.98
N GLY A 49 -15.00 -4.70 2.07
CA GLY A 49 -15.50 -4.27 0.76
C GLY A 49 -16.70 -3.33 0.87
N ALA A 50 -17.65 -3.66 1.74
CA ALA A 50 -18.81 -2.81 2.01
C ALA A 50 -18.40 -1.45 2.60
N LEU A 51 -17.44 -1.44 3.52
CA LEU A 51 -16.92 -0.20 4.12
C LEU A 51 -16.19 0.66 3.08
N VAL A 52 -15.39 0.07 2.20
CA VAL A 52 -14.73 0.80 1.10
C VAL A 52 -15.77 1.41 0.17
N ILE A 53 -16.76 0.65 -0.25
CA ILE A 53 -17.82 1.16 -1.13
C ILE A 53 -18.58 2.29 -0.45
N ALA A 54 -18.94 2.13 0.81
CA ALA A 54 -19.63 3.18 1.59
C ALA A 54 -18.77 4.44 1.68
N ALA A 55 -17.48 4.31 1.93
CA ALA A 55 -16.56 5.45 1.98
C ALA A 55 -16.48 6.15 0.63
N LEU A 56 -16.41 5.41 -0.47
CA LEU A 56 -16.36 5.99 -1.82
C LEU A 56 -17.65 6.73 -2.19
N LEU A 57 -18.80 6.30 -1.67
CA LEU A 57 -20.07 6.94 -1.94
C LEU A 57 -20.35 8.13 -1.03
N MET A 58 -19.94 8.08 0.23
CA MET A 58 -20.33 9.04 1.26
C MET A 58 -19.25 10.02 1.69
N SER A 59 -17.97 9.66 1.54
CA SER A 59 -16.86 10.45 2.09
C SER A 59 -15.99 11.09 1.02
N ARG A 60 -16.50 11.21 -0.19
CA ARG A 60 -15.78 11.79 -1.33
C ARG A 60 -15.42 13.25 -1.08
N ASN A 61 -14.19 13.63 -1.43
CA ASN A 61 -13.67 14.99 -1.33
C ASN A 61 -13.63 15.57 0.09
N THR A 62 -13.78 14.73 1.11
CA THR A 62 -13.65 15.15 2.50
C THR A 62 -12.26 14.81 3.00
N SER A 63 -11.59 15.76 3.66
CA SER A 63 -10.24 15.60 4.19
C SER A 63 -10.27 15.47 5.71
N TYR A 64 -9.56 14.51 6.24
CA TYR A 64 -9.47 14.26 7.68
C TYR A 64 -8.02 14.15 8.12
N THR A 65 -7.63 14.97 9.08
CA THR A 65 -6.31 14.91 9.71
C THR A 65 -6.43 14.17 11.05
N LEU A 66 -5.71 13.07 11.21
CA LEU A 66 -5.68 12.32 12.46
C LEU A 66 -4.80 13.03 13.50
N PHE A 67 -3.58 13.35 13.12
CA PHE A 67 -2.62 14.04 13.98
C PHE A 67 -1.49 14.61 13.13
N TYR A 68 -0.66 15.45 13.75
CA TYR A 68 0.53 16.01 13.13
C TYR A 68 1.77 15.40 13.76
N LEU A 69 2.67 14.81 12.94
CA LEU A 69 4.00 14.39 13.41
C LEU A 69 4.84 15.59 13.81
N THR A 70 4.80 16.63 12.97
CA THR A 70 5.29 17.98 13.26
C THR A 70 4.28 18.96 12.68
N ARG A 71 4.45 20.24 12.92
CA ARG A 71 3.52 21.26 12.39
C ARG A 71 3.31 21.19 10.87
N ALA A 72 4.31 20.70 10.13
CA ALA A 72 4.28 20.63 8.67
C ALA A 72 3.99 19.23 8.12
N LEU A 73 3.86 18.21 8.98
CA LEU A 73 3.73 16.80 8.58
C LEU A 73 2.42 16.19 9.08
N PRO A 74 1.28 16.47 8.43
CA PRO A 74 0.00 15.92 8.85
C PRO A 74 -0.16 14.46 8.39
N ILE A 75 -0.67 13.62 9.28
CA ILE A 75 -1.16 12.30 8.91
C ILE A 75 -2.65 12.45 8.63
N CYS A 76 -3.01 12.48 7.35
CA CYS A 76 -4.37 12.76 6.93
C CYS A 76 -4.84 11.79 5.83
N PHE A 77 -6.16 11.67 5.72
CA PHE A 77 -6.81 10.86 4.71
C PHE A 77 -7.80 11.70 3.92
N ARG A 78 -7.87 11.43 2.63
CA ARG A 78 -8.79 12.10 1.71
C ARG A 78 -9.10 11.16 0.54
N ILE A 79 -10.36 11.12 0.13
CA ILE A 79 -10.77 10.38 -1.07
C ILE A 79 -10.90 11.37 -2.22
N ASP A 80 -9.95 11.33 -3.14
CA ASP A 80 -10.00 12.07 -4.41
C ASP A 80 -10.29 11.12 -5.57
N GLU A 81 -10.33 11.63 -6.79
CA GLU A 81 -10.64 10.81 -7.98
C GLU A 81 -9.61 9.70 -8.20
N THR A 82 -8.33 10.00 -8.00
CA THR A 82 -7.27 9.00 -8.10
C THR A 82 -7.44 7.92 -7.03
N GLY A 83 -7.76 8.31 -5.80
CA GLY A 83 -8.05 7.39 -4.71
C GLY A 83 -9.25 6.50 -5.02
N VAL A 84 -10.31 7.04 -5.62
CA VAL A 84 -11.48 6.25 -6.05
C VAL A 84 -11.08 5.20 -7.07
N LEU A 85 -10.32 5.58 -8.10
CA LEU A 85 -9.88 4.65 -9.13
C LEU A 85 -9.04 3.51 -8.57
N PHE A 86 -8.00 3.85 -7.84
CA PHE A 86 -7.06 2.84 -7.32
C PHE A 86 -7.66 1.98 -6.21
N SER A 87 -8.50 2.55 -5.34
CA SER A 87 -9.16 1.75 -4.31
C SER A 87 -10.20 0.80 -4.90
N SER A 88 -10.89 1.20 -5.96
CA SER A 88 -11.82 0.32 -6.68
C SER A 88 -11.09 -0.86 -7.32
N MET A 89 -9.96 -0.60 -7.97
CA MET A 89 -9.11 -1.65 -8.54
C MET A 89 -8.56 -2.58 -7.45
N ALA A 90 -8.08 -2.01 -6.35
CA ALA A 90 -7.56 -2.77 -5.22
C ALA A 90 -8.64 -3.64 -4.57
N LEU A 91 -9.86 -3.12 -4.43
CA LEU A 91 -10.99 -3.86 -3.88
C LEU A 91 -11.30 -5.10 -4.74
N ILE A 92 -11.39 -4.92 -6.05
CA ILE A 92 -11.66 -6.03 -6.98
C ILE A 92 -10.56 -7.09 -6.89
N VAL A 93 -9.30 -6.68 -6.94
CA VAL A 93 -8.16 -7.59 -6.87
C VAL A 93 -8.12 -8.32 -5.53
N CYS A 94 -8.29 -7.63 -4.42
CA CYS A 94 -8.24 -8.25 -3.10
C CYS A 94 -9.38 -9.23 -2.88
N LEU A 95 -10.60 -8.90 -3.29
CA LEU A 95 -11.73 -9.83 -3.18
C LEU A 95 -11.52 -11.06 -4.06
N CYS A 96 -11.10 -10.87 -5.31
CA CYS A 96 -10.86 -11.99 -6.23
C CYS A 96 -9.76 -12.91 -5.73
N THR A 97 -8.61 -12.36 -5.31
CA THR A 97 -7.49 -13.16 -4.80
C THR A 97 -7.83 -13.80 -3.46
N GLY A 98 -8.59 -13.12 -2.59
CA GLY A 98 -9.03 -13.65 -1.32
C GLY A 98 -9.91 -14.88 -1.49
N PHE A 99 -10.95 -14.80 -2.32
CA PHE A 99 -11.84 -15.92 -2.56
C PHE A 99 -11.19 -17.04 -3.39
N PHE A 100 -10.33 -16.71 -4.35
CA PHE A 100 -9.54 -17.71 -5.07
C PHE A 100 -8.64 -18.51 -4.12
N SER A 101 -8.05 -17.88 -3.13
CA SER A 101 -7.15 -18.53 -2.19
C SER A 101 -7.86 -19.57 -1.31
N PHE A 102 -9.19 -19.49 -1.13
CA PHE A 102 -9.95 -20.50 -0.39
C PHE A 102 -9.81 -21.88 -1.02
N GLU A 103 -9.77 -21.96 -2.34
CA GLU A 103 -9.55 -23.22 -3.03
C GLU A 103 -8.08 -23.61 -3.06
N TYR A 104 -7.21 -22.66 -3.39
CA TYR A 104 -5.76 -22.91 -3.51
C TYR A 104 -5.14 -23.32 -2.18
N MET A 105 -5.45 -22.61 -1.08
CA MET A 105 -4.85 -22.84 0.24
C MET A 105 -5.35 -24.12 0.91
N LYS A 106 -6.31 -24.79 0.34
CA LYS A 106 -6.80 -26.10 0.80
C LYS A 106 -5.69 -27.14 0.95
N HIS A 107 -4.66 -27.05 0.12
CA HIS A 107 -3.54 -27.97 0.06
C HIS A 107 -2.24 -27.36 0.64
N GLU A 108 -2.30 -26.15 1.18
CA GLU A 108 -1.15 -25.44 1.73
C GLU A 108 -1.14 -25.46 3.25
N SER A 109 0.06 -25.32 3.83
CA SER A 109 0.25 -25.20 5.26
C SER A 109 0.08 -23.74 5.74
N LYS A 110 -0.17 -23.56 7.04
CA LYS A 110 -0.25 -22.25 7.69
C LYS A 110 -1.28 -21.31 7.05
N GLU A 111 -2.43 -21.85 6.71
CA GLU A 111 -3.51 -21.14 6.02
C GLU A 111 -3.97 -19.88 6.79
N LYS A 112 -4.14 -20.00 8.10
CA LYS A 112 -4.58 -18.89 8.96
C LYS A 112 -3.60 -17.72 8.94
N ARG A 113 -2.30 -17.99 9.00
CA ARG A 113 -1.25 -16.98 8.88
C ARG A 113 -1.32 -16.25 7.53
N TYR A 114 -1.52 -17.01 6.46
CA TYR A 114 -1.68 -16.44 5.12
C TYR A 114 -2.84 -15.45 5.06
N TYR A 115 -4.02 -15.85 5.51
CA TYR A 115 -5.20 -14.97 5.49
C TYR A 115 -5.03 -13.77 6.41
N GLY A 116 -4.39 -13.94 7.56
CA GLY A 116 -4.10 -12.84 8.47
C GLY A 116 -3.27 -11.75 7.81
N PHE A 117 -2.19 -12.11 7.16
CA PHE A 117 -1.34 -11.14 6.46
C PHE A 117 -2.01 -10.57 5.21
N CYS A 118 -2.81 -11.35 4.48
CA CYS A 118 -3.58 -10.82 3.35
C CYS A 118 -4.57 -9.74 3.77
N LEU A 119 -5.26 -9.92 4.90
CA LEU A 119 -6.19 -8.93 5.44
C LEU A 119 -5.46 -7.66 5.90
N ILE A 120 -4.31 -7.81 6.54
CA ILE A 120 -3.49 -6.66 6.95
C ILE A 120 -3.03 -5.87 5.71
N VAL A 121 -2.56 -6.56 4.68
CA VAL A 121 -2.16 -5.93 3.41
C VAL A 121 -3.33 -5.19 2.77
N PHE A 122 -4.53 -5.76 2.81
CA PHE A 122 -5.73 -5.09 2.30
C PHE A 122 -5.99 -3.77 3.04
N GLY A 123 -5.91 -3.77 4.37
CA GLY A 123 -6.06 -2.56 5.16
C GLY A 123 -4.99 -1.51 4.86
N MET A 124 -3.73 -1.92 4.74
CA MET A 124 -2.63 -1.01 4.39
C MET A 124 -2.82 -0.41 3.00
N LEU A 125 -3.31 -1.21 2.05
CA LEU A 125 -3.58 -0.73 0.69
C LEU A 125 -4.71 0.30 0.66
N ASN A 126 -5.77 0.09 1.44
CA ASN A 126 -6.84 1.07 1.60
C ASN A 126 -6.30 2.38 2.16
N ALA A 127 -5.45 2.32 3.19
CA ALA A 127 -4.79 3.50 3.76
C ALA A 127 -3.93 4.22 2.72
N LEU A 128 -3.22 3.49 1.90
CA LEU A 128 -2.39 4.04 0.83
C LEU A 128 -3.23 4.78 -0.21
N CYS A 129 -4.33 4.18 -0.66
CA CYS A 129 -5.23 4.78 -1.65
C CYS A 129 -5.90 6.05 -1.12
N PHE A 130 -6.20 6.09 0.17
CA PHE A 130 -6.88 7.21 0.82
C PHE A 130 -5.91 8.20 1.49
N ALA A 131 -4.60 7.99 1.40
CA ALA A 131 -3.61 8.92 1.94
C ALA A 131 -3.77 10.31 1.31
N GLY A 132 -3.86 11.33 2.15
CA GLY A 132 -4.10 12.70 1.72
C GLY A 132 -2.83 13.55 1.66
N SER A 133 -1.70 13.07 2.13
CA SER A 133 -0.42 13.78 2.11
C SER A 133 0.72 12.85 1.71
N LEU A 134 1.84 13.45 1.28
CA LEU A 134 3.01 12.69 0.89
C LEU A 134 3.60 11.89 2.05
N ILE A 135 3.63 12.44 3.26
CA ILE A 135 4.17 11.72 4.41
C ILE A 135 3.27 10.56 4.83
N THR A 136 1.95 10.72 4.80
CA THR A 136 0.99 9.64 5.06
C THR A 136 1.17 8.53 4.02
N PHE A 137 1.26 8.89 2.76
CA PHE A 137 1.49 7.96 1.65
C PHE A 137 2.79 7.17 1.86
N TYR A 138 3.88 7.85 2.18
CA TYR A 138 5.18 7.22 2.41
C TYR A 138 5.13 6.21 3.55
N LEU A 139 4.55 6.58 4.70
CA LEU A 139 4.46 5.69 5.85
C LEU A 139 3.68 4.42 5.54
N PHE A 140 2.51 4.54 4.92
CA PHE A 140 1.71 3.36 4.58
C PHE A 140 2.30 2.55 3.43
N PHE A 141 3.03 3.19 2.51
CA PHE A 141 3.77 2.49 1.47
C PHE A 141 4.85 1.58 2.06
N GLU A 142 5.60 2.07 3.04
CA GLU A 142 6.60 1.27 3.74
C GLU A 142 5.98 0.18 4.62
N MET A 143 4.87 0.47 5.28
CA MET A 143 4.13 -0.53 6.05
C MET A 143 3.55 -1.62 5.14
N LEU A 144 3.12 -1.28 3.93
CA LEU A 144 2.69 -2.27 2.93
C LEU A 144 3.83 -3.24 2.59
N THR A 145 5.05 -2.75 2.42
CA THR A 145 6.23 -3.58 2.20
C THR A 145 6.45 -4.56 3.37
N LEU A 146 6.46 -4.05 4.59
CA LEU A 146 6.69 -4.86 5.78
C LEU A 146 5.61 -5.93 5.99
N THR A 147 4.35 -5.60 5.75
CA THR A 147 3.24 -6.52 5.93
C THR A 147 3.07 -7.52 4.79
N SER A 148 3.56 -7.21 3.60
CA SER A 148 3.56 -8.15 2.46
C SER A 148 4.72 -9.13 2.51
N MET A 149 5.80 -8.83 3.21
CA MET A 149 6.98 -9.68 3.30
C MET A 149 6.68 -11.09 3.82
N PRO A 150 5.86 -11.29 4.88
CA PRO A 150 5.52 -12.63 5.33
C PRO A 150 4.82 -13.50 4.29
N LEU A 151 4.15 -12.92 3.31
CA LEU A 151 3.55 -13.66 2.19
C LEU A 151 4.64 -14.24 1.27
N VAL A 152 5.73 -13.52 1.05
CA VAL A 152 6.89 -14.02 0.32
C VAL A 152 7.58 -15.14 1.10
N LEU A 153 7.67 -15.01 2.43
CA LEU A 153 8.32 -15.96 3.32
C LEU A 153 7.43 -17.15 3.71
N HIS A 154 6.22 -17.25 3.16
CA HIS A 154 5.22 -18.21 3.62
C HIS A 154 5.70 -19.67 3.66
N ASN A 155 6.46 -20.11 2.64
CA ASN A 155 6.99 -21.47 2.58
C ASN A 155 8.04 -21.77 3.64
N GLY A 156 8.74 -20.74 4.18
CA GLY A 156 9.84 -20.93 5.13
C GLY A 156 11.06 -21.64 4.54
N SER A 157 11.09 -21.93 3.24
CA SER A 157 12.24 -22.54 2.57
C SER A 157 13.41 -21.57 2.46
N ARG A 158 14.61 -22.10 2.25
CA ARG A 158 15.81 -21.26 2.04
C ARG A 158 15.62 -20.31 0.85
N GLU A 159 15.01 -20.78 -0.23
CA GLU A 159 14.72 -19.98 -1.41
C GLU A 159 13.75 -18.85 -1.09
N ALA A 160 12.69 -19.12 -0.32
CA ALA A 160 11.74 -18.10 0.12
C ALA A 160 12.41 -17.06 1.01
N ILE A 161 13.26 -17.47 1.94
CA ILE A 161 14.01 -16.56 2.81
C ILE A 161 14.93 -15.66 1.99
N MET A 162 15.66 -16.21 1.04
CA MET A 162 16.55 -15.46 0.16
C MET A 162 15.78 -14.47 -0.72
N ALA A 163 14.64 -14.88 -1.27
CA ALA A 163 13.76 -14.00 -2.05
C ALA A 163 13.20 -12.86 -1.18
N GLY A 164 12.79 -13.16 0.03
CA GLY A 164 12.31 -12.16 0.99
C GLY A 164 13.39 -11.16 1.38
N LEU A 165 14.63 -11.60 1.57
CA LEU A 165 15.77 -10.72 1.86
C LEU A 165 16.07 -9.79 0.68
N LYS A 166 16.03 -10.30 -0.56
CA LYS A 166 16.16 -9.45 -1.76
C LYS A 166 15.02 -8.44 -1.85
N TYR A 167 13.79 -8.86 -1.63
CA TYR A 167 12.63 -7.98 -1.60
C TYR A 167 12.80 -6.86 -0.58
N LEU A 168 13.21 -7.22 0.65
CA LEU A 168 13.47 -6.26 1.71
C LEU A 168 14.60 -5.29 1.35
N PHE A 169 15.70 -5.79 0.83
CA PHE A 169 16.86 -4.97 0.45
C PHE A 169 16.48 -3.92 -0.60
N TYR A 170 15.85 -4.33 -1.70
CA TYR A 170 15.43 -3.39 -2.75
C TYR A 170 14.39 -2.40 -2.23
N SER A 171 13.47 -2.85 -1.39
CA SER A 171 12.44 -1.98 -0.81
C SER A 171 13.03 -0.95 0.15
N LEU A 172 14.03 -1.32 0.95
CA LEU A 172 14.73 -0.37 1.83
C LEU A 172 15.53 0.66 1.02
N CYS A 173 16.21 0.24 -0.04
CA CYS A 173 16.90 1.17 -0.94
C CYS A 173 15.90 2.17 -1.54
N GLY A 174 14.77 1.68 -2.02
CA GLY A 174 13.70 2.52 -2.53
C GLY A 174 13.13 3.48 -1.49
N ALA A 175 12.97 3.03 -0.25
CA ALA A 175 12.49 3.86 0.86
C ALA A 175 13.45 5.02 1.16
N TYR A 176 14.75 4.77 1.20
CA TYR A 176 15.74 5.84 1.42
C TYR A 176 15.77 6.83 0.26
N MET A 177 15.65 6.35 -0.98
CA MET A 177 15.58 7.22 -2.16
C MET A 177 14.32 8.11 -2.11
N ALA A 178 13.18 7.55 -1.73
CA ALA A 178 11.95 8.31 -1.57
C ALA A 178 12.07 9.35 -0.45
N LEU A 179 12.68 8.99 0.67
CA LEU A 179 12.87 9.90 1.80
C LEU A 179 13.79 11.07 1.45
N PHE A 180 14.84 10.83 0.66
CA PHE A 180 15.71 11.87 0.13
C PHE A 180 14.89 12.91 -0.65
N GLY A 181 14.02 12.46 -1.54
CA GLY A 181 13.16 13.35 -2.32
C GLY A 181 12.17 14.12 -1.45
N ILE A 182 11.56 13.46 -0.47
CA ILE A 182 10.60 14.09 0.46
C ILE A 182 11.25 15.26 1.21
N TYR A 183 12.49 15.10 1.64
CA TYR A 183 13.22 16.16 2.34
C TYR A 183 13.32 17.45 1.50
N PHE A 184 13.68 17.35 0.24
CA PHE A 184 13.79 18.51 -0.64
C PHE A 184 12.43 19.12 -0.99
N ILE A 185 11.40 18.30 -1.14
CA ILE A 185 10.04 18.79 -1.35
C ILE A 185 9.55 19.54 -0.12
N TRP A 186 9.78 18.99 1.06
CA TRP A 186 9.39 19.64 2.31
C TRP A 186 9.99 21.02 2.47
N LYS A 187 11.26 21.18 2.09
CA LYS A 187 11.94 22.49 2.13
C LYS A 187 11.40 23.50 1.11
N ASN A 188 10.80 23.05 0.02
CA ASN A 188 10.36 23.88 -1.09
C ASN A 188 8.83 23.85 -1.28
N SER A 189 8.10 23.53 -0.24
CA SER A 189 6.65 23.51 -0.24
C SER A 189 6.11 24.03 1.09
N ASP A 190 4.91 24.61 1.07
CA ASP A 190 4.21 25.06 2.28
C ASP A 190 3.43 23.93 2.92
N THR A 191 3.09 22.89 2.17
CA THR A 191 2.35 21.72 2.64
C THR A 191 2.78 20.47 1.87
N LEU A 192 2.64 19.31 2.49
CA LEU A 192 2.79 18.01 1.84
C LEU A 192 1.44 17.36 1.50
N THR A 193 0.33 18.05 1.72
CA THR A 193 -1.00 17.58 1.32
C THR A 193 -1.09 17.53 -0.20
N PHE A 194 -1.55 16.40 -0.74
CA PHE A 194 -1.67 16.23 -2.18
C PHE A 194 -2.59 17.29 -2.79
N THR A 195 -2.06 18.02 -3.76
CA THR A 195 -2.77 19.09 -4.45
C THR A 195 -2.63 18.89 -5.96
N ALA A 196 -3.73 18.87 -6.68
CA ALA A 196 -3.70 18.82 -8.13
C ALA A 196 -2.90 20.02 -8.68
N GLY A 197 -1.91 19.74 -9.53
CA GLY A 197 -1.00 20.76 -10.05
C GLY A 197 0.29 20.92 -9.25
N GLY A 198 0.42 20.28 -8.09
CA GLY A 198 1.64 20.28 -7.28
C GLY A 198 1.60 21.12 -6.02
N VAL A 199 2.61 20.95 -5.15
CA VAL A 199 2.71 21.59 -3.84
C VAL A 199 3.92 22.54 -3.72
N LEU A 200 4.75 22.63 -4.75
CA LEU A 200 5.95 23.44 -4.72
C LEU A 200 5.60 24.94 -4.63
N ASN A 201 6.35 25.66 -3.81
CA ASN A 201 6.17 27.09 -3.59
C ASN A 201 7.18 27.94 -4.41
N ALA A 202 7.20 29.24 -4.22
CA ALA A 202 8.06 30.16 -4.95
C ALA A 202 9.57 29.87 -4.76
N SER A 203 9.99 29.28 -3.65
CA SER A 203 11.39 28.91 -3.41
C SER A 203 11.89 27.83 -4.37
N ALA A 204 10.98 27.05 -4.96
CA ALA A 204 11.32 26.02 -5.93
C ALA A 204 11.99 26.58 -7.18
N ALA A 205 11.68 27.80 -7.59
CA ALA A 205 12.26 28.44 -8.78
C ALA A 205 13.78 28.58 -8.69
N GLY A 206 14.32 28.82 -7.48
CA GLY A 206 15.76 28.92 -7.27
C GLY A 206 16.47 27.56 -7.09
N GLN A 207 15.72 26.48 -7.02
CA GLN A 207 16.23 25.13 -6.74
C GLN A 207 15.76 24.08 -7.73
N SER A 208 15.43 24.50 -8.93
CA SER A 208 14.86 23.59 -9.95
C SER A 208 15.76 22.38 -10.26
N GLY A 209 17.08 22.56 -10.30
CA GLY A 209 18.01 21.47 -10.58
C GLY A 209 17.98 20.36 -9.54
N ILE A 210 18.02 20.73 -8.25
CA ILE A 210 17.98 19.73 -7.17
C ILE A 210 16.60 19.10 -7.02
N LEU A 211 15.54 19.87 -7.27
CA LEU A 211 14.16 19.34 -7.26
C LEU A 211 13.93 18.35 -8.40
N PHE A 212 14.57 18.56 -9.54
CA PHE A 212 14.56 17.59 -10.63
C PHE A 212 15.21 16.27 -10.24
N VAL A 213 16.39 16.35 -9.61
CA VAL A 213 17.08 15.18 -9.09
C VAL A 213 16.22 14.49 -8.04
N ALA A 214 15.61 15.24 -7.14
CA ALA A 214 14.69 14.72 -6.12
C ALA A 214 13.50 13.99 -6.76
N ALA A 215 12.88 14.58 -7.78
CA ALA A 215 11.77 13.95 -8.50
C ALA A 215 12.20 12.62 -9.13
N PHE A 216 13.33 12.59 -9.80
CA PHE A 216 13.85 11.40 -10.44
C PHE A 216 14.17 10.31 -9.43
N VAL A 217 14.86 10.66 -8.34
CA VAL A 217 15.20 9.72 -7.26
C VAL A 217 13.95 9.15 -6.59
N MET A 218 12.94 9.98 -6.33
CA MET A 218 11.67 9.52 -5.76
C MET A 218 10.92 8.58 -6.70
N LEU A 219 10.86 8.89 -7.98
CA LEU A 219 10.19 8.05 -8.97
C LEU A 219 10.87 6.68 -9.05
N ILE A 220 12.19 6.62 -9.02
CA ILE A 220 12.92 5.35 -8.95
C ILE A 220 12.62 4.63 -7.62
N GLY A 221 12.69 5.35 -6.50
CA GLY A 221 12.47 4.78 -5.17
C GLY A 221 11.10 4.14 -5.01
N PHE A 222 10.05 4.83 -5.41
CA PHE A 222 8.70 4.27 -5.41
C PHE A 222 8.50 3.28 -6.57
N GLY A 223 9.19 3.47 -7.69
CA GLY A 223 9.11 2.61 -8.86
C GLY A 223 9.63 1.19 -8.64
N VAL A 224 10.41 0.94 -7.60
CA VAL A 224 10.80 -0.42 -7.18
C VAL A 224 9.55 -1.30 -7.01
N LYS A 225 8.49 -0.76 -6.42
CA LYS A 225 7.23 -1.48 -6.22
C LYS A 225 6.46 -1.71 -7.52
N ALA A 226 6.63 -0.82 -8.50
CA ALA A 226 6.03 -0.99 -9.83
C ALA A 226 6.83 -1.92 -10.74
N GLY A 227 8.01 -2.37 -10.28
CA GLY A 227 8.90 -3.20 -11.10
C GLY A 227 9.56 -2.44 -12.25
N MET A 228 9.79 -1.12 -12.09
CA MET A 228 10.43 -0.30 -13.11
C MET A 228 11.88 -0.72 -13.33
N PHE A 229 12.32 -0.68 -14.60
CA PHE A 229 13.73 -0.87 -14.92
C PHE A 229 14.56 0.31 -14.34
N PRO A 230 15.74 0.06 -13.72
CA PRO A 230 16.43 -1.22 -13.59
C PRO A 230 16.06 -2.03 -12.33
N MET A 231 15.07 -1.63 -11.57
CA MET A 231 14.72 -2.21 -10.26
C MET A 231 13.82 -3.45 -10.36
N HIS A 232 13.35 -3.82 -11.55
CA HIS A 232 12.47 -4.96 -11.75
C HIS A 232 13.12 -6.32 -11.46
N ALA A 233 14.42 -6.37 -11.25
CA ALA A 233 15.17 -7.62 -11.03
C ALA A 233 14.73 -8.40 -9.78
N TRP A 234 14.10 -7.75 -8.79
CA TRP A 234 13.62 -8.43 -7.59
C TRP A 234 12.31 -9.20 -7.81
N LEU A 235 11.47 -8.79 -8.77
CA LEU A 235 10.18 -9.42 -9.04
C LEU A 235 10.32 -10.92 -9.40
N PRO A 236 11.19 -11.31 -10.35
CA PRO A 236 11.37 -12.72 -10.66
C PRO A 236 11.94 -13.54 -9.49
N ALA A 237 12.68 -12.92 -8.58
CA ALA A 237 13.25 -13.62 -7.42
C ALA A 237 12.18 -13.90 -6.34
N ALA A 238 11.19 -13.03 -6.18
CA ALA A 238 10.15 -13.17 -5.16
C ALA A 238 8.99 -14.07 -5.62
N HIS A 239 8.48 -13.86 -6.84
CA HIS A 239 7.27 -14.50 -7.34
C HIS A 239 7.32 -16.03 -7.43
N PRO A 240 8.42 -16.67 -7.88
CA PRO A 240 8.45 -18.13 -8.02
C PRO A 240 8.33 -18.90 -6.72
N VAL A 241 8.69 -18.31 -5.59
CA VAL A 241 8.70 -19.00 -4.28
C VAL A 241 7.50 -18.67 -3.42
N ALA A 242 6.70 -17.65 -3.80
CA ALA A 242 5.47 -17.32 -3.10
C ALA A 242 4.33 -18.23 -3.56
N PRO A 243 3.31 -18.53 -2.70
CA PRO A 243 2.11 -19.23 -3.14
C PRO A 243 1.43 -18.50 -4.31
N ALA A 244 0.72 -19.20 -5.20
CA ALA A 244 0.10 -18.59 -6.37
C ALA A 244 -0.82 -17.40 -6.04
N PRO A 245 -1.70 -17.45 -5.01
CA PRO A 245 -2.48 -16.30 -4.61
C PRO A 245 -1.62 -15.13 -4.09
N ALA A 246 -0.53 -15.42 -3.36
CA ALA A 246 0.41 -14.40 -2.88
C ALA A 246 1.17 -13.77 -4.05
N SER A 247 1.60 -14.56 -5.04
CA SER A 247 2.21 -14.06 -6.27
C SER A 247 1.26 -13.11 -7.02
N ALA A 248 -0.01 -13.50 -7.16
CA ALA A 248 -1.02 -12.65 -7.79
C ALA A 248 -1.21 -11.35 -7.00
N ALA A 249 -1.26 -11.42 -5.67
CA ALA A 249 -1.37 -10.25 -4.81
C ALA A 249 -0.15 -9.34 -4.94
N LEU A 250 1.06 -9.91 -4.92
CA LEU A 250 2.31 -9.15 -5.11
C LEU A 250 2.32 -8.42 -6.44
N SER A 251 1.94 -9.09 -7.54
CA SER A 251 1.90 -8.48 -8.86
C SER A 251 0.82 -7.42 -8.98
N ALA A 252 -0.40 -7.73 -8.57
CA ALA A 252 -1.54 -6.86 -8.80
C ALA A 252 -1.62 -5.70 -7.80
N VAL A 253 -1.30 -5.94 -6.53
CA VAL A 253 -1.42 -4.96 -5.44
C VAL A 253 -0.16 -4.12 -5.33
N ILE A 254 1.01 -4.74 -5.20
CA ILE A 254 2.27 -4.03 -4.92
C ILE A 254 2.73 -3.26 -6.15
N VAL A 255 2.63 -3.84 -7.34
CA VAL A 255 2.96 -3.14 -8.59
C VAL A 255 2.03 -1.95 -8.80
N LYS A 256 0.73 -2.10 -8.53
CA LYS A 256 -0.22 -0.99 -8.63
C LYS A 256 0.01 0.08 -7.56
N ALA A 257 0.48 -0.28 -6.37
CA ALA A 257 0.91 0.69 -5.36
C ALA A 257 2.06 1.56 -5.88
N GLY A 258 3.02 0.97 -6.59
CA GLY A 258 4.09 1.72 -7.25
C GLY A 258 3.57 2.66 -8.34
N VAL A 259 2.61 2.23 -9.15
CA VAL A 259 1.96 3.08 -10.16
C VAL A 259 1.21 4.23 -9.50
N LEU A 260 0.47 3.98 -8.43
CA LEU A 260 -0.19 5.03 -7.65
C LEU A 260 0.83 6.05 -7.13
N ALA A 261 1.97 5.59 -6.64
CA ALA A 261 3.05 6.47 -6.17
C ALA A 261 3.53 7.39 -7.29
N ILE A 262 3.75 6.87 -8.49
CA ILE A 262 4.17 7.65 -9.65
C ILE A 262 3.13 8.72 -9.99
N VAL A 263 1.86 8.37 -10.03
CA VAL A 263 0.76 9.31 -10.29
C VAL A 263 0.74 10.41 -9.23
N ARG A 264 0.83 10.06 -7.95
CA ARG A 264 0.82 11.05 -6.86
C ARG A 264 2.00 12.00 -6.95
N ILE A 265 3.20 11.52 -7.25
CA ILE A 265 4.40 12.35 -7.36
C ILE A 265 4.29 13.28 -8.55
N VAL A 266 3.95 12.77 -9.72
CA VAL A 266 3.94 13.56 -10.96
C VAL A 266 2.84 14.62 -10.94
N TYR A 267 1.62 14.25 -10.54
CA TYR A 267 0.46 15.13 -10.68
C TYR A 267 0.10 15.91 -9.41
N TYR A 268 0.44 15.40 -8.24
CA TYR A 268 -0.02 15.97 -6.97
C TYR A 268 1.09 16.58 -6.11
N VAL A 269 2.34 16.28 -6.40
CA VAL A 269 3.51 16.80 -5.67
C VAL A 269 4.30 17.79 -6.52
N PHE A 270 4.81 17.39 -7.67
CA PHE A 270 5.57 18.29 -8.56
C PHE A 270 4.67 19.09 -9.49
N GLY A 271 3.65 18.44 -10.06
CA GLY A 271 2.81 19.03 -11.11
C GLY A 271 3.47 18.97 -12.48
N THR A 272 2.63 18.83 -13.51
CA THR A 272 3.11 18.68 -14.90
C THR A 272 3.76 19.95 -15.43
N SER A 273 3.31 21.13 -15.01
CA SER A 273 3.91 22.41 -15.44
C SER A 273 5.35 22.56 -14.97
N PHE A 274 5.67 22.13 -13.74
CA PHE A 274 7.05 22.12 -13.24
C PHE A 274 7.93 21.16 -14.06
N LEU A 275 7.44 19.94 -14.29
CA LEU A 275 8.21 18.90 -14.98
C LEU A 275 8.39 19.18 -16.48
N ARG A 276 7.50 19.96 -17.10
CA ARG A 276 7.61 20.38 -18.50
C ARG A 276 8.48 21.62 -18.72
N GLY A 277 8.64 22.46 -17.70
CA GLY A 277 9.36 23.71 -17.77
C GLY A 277 10.88 23.59 -17.81
N THR A 278 11.35 22.40 -18.05
CA THR A 278 12.74 22.02 -18.12
C THR A 278 12.93 21.05 -19.27
#